data_5dc14fe8c40e7176586c388e6900c2c5
#
_entry.id   5dc14fe8c40e7176586c388e6900c2c5
#
_cell.length_a   1.000
_cell.length_b   1.000
_cell.length_c   1.000
_cell.angle_alpha   90.00
_cell.angle_beta   90.00
_cell.angle_gamma   90.00
#
_symmetry.space_group_name_H-M   'P 1'
#
loop_
_entity.id
_entity.type
_entity.pdbx_description
1 polymer ?
#
loop_
_entity_poly.entity_id
_entity_poly.type
_entity_poly.pdbx_seq_one_letter_code
_entity_poly.pdbx_strand_id
1 'polypeptide(L)'
;MDQGNKTLKHKTYVIIFGTHTTAGKVFDICVIVAILLSLLVLLLDSVSSISREWSDTFHFLEYGFTGLFTIEYLIRLWCSPKPTAYAKSFYGVIDVLAILPTYLTIIFPSASFMTVIRLIRVLRIFRILKLVRYLQDSNILLRSLLMSRRKIFIFFSAVAILVTIFGALLYVIEGPEHGFTSIPQSIYWAIVTITTVGYGDLVPQTGLGKAVAAITMLLGYSILAVPTGIITAELSQEMNSHKSLVKCPNCMKSGHDPDSMFCKHCGSELADPDNRVVSADDE
;
A
#
# COMPACT_ATOMS: atom_id res chain seq x y z
N MET A 1 -41.95 1.08 14.74
CA MET A 1 -41.14 1.38 13.54
C MET A 1 -39.61 1.25 13.77
N ASP A 2 -39.13 1.12 15.00
CA ASP A 2 -37.65 1.12 15.33
C ASP A 2 -36.97 -0.23 15.16
N GLN A 3 -37.66 -1.37 15.30
CA GLN A 3 -37.03 -2.71 15.17
C GLN A 3 -36.66 -3.09 13.73
N GLY A 4 -37.46 -2.66 12.74
CA GLY A 4 -37.17 -2.92 11.32
C GLY A 4 -35.93 -2.20 10.83
N ASN A 5 -35.67 -1.00 11.32
CA ASN A 5 -34.50 -0.19 10.94
C ASN A 5 -33.19 -0.73 11.55
N LYS A 6 -33.25 -1.26 12.77
CA LYS A 6 -32.09 -1.93 13.40
C LYS A 6 -31.70 -3.21 12.66
N THR A 7 -32.67 -3.98 12.19
CA THR A 7 -32.44 -5.21 11.43
C THR A 7 -31.87 -4.91 10.03
N LEU A 8 -32.37 -3.86 9.34
CA LEU A 8 -31.88 -3.44 8.04
C LEU A 8 -30.44 -2.90 8.15
N LYS A 9 -30.20 -2.02 9.12
CA LYS A 9 -28.86 -1.47 9.39
C LYS A 9 -27.84 -2.58 9.68
N HIS A 10 -28.21 -3.59 10.46
CA HIS A 10 -27.35 -4.71 10.77
C HIS A 10 -27.09 -5.60 9.53
N LYS A 11 -28.09 -5.91 8.73
CA LYS A 11 -27.92 -6.65 7.47
C LYS A 11 -27.00 -5.92 6.51
N THR A 12 -27.18 -4.62 6.32
CA THR A 12 -26.32 -3.79 5.46
C THR A 12 -24.90 -3.71 6.01
N TYR A 13 -24.73 -3.62 7.33
CA TYR A 13 -23.41 -3.67 7.96
C TYR A 13 -22.68 -4.99 7.65
N VAL A 14 -23.36 -6.13 7.78
CA VAL A 14 -22.78 -7.45 7.48
C VAL A 14 -22.41 -7.59 5.99
N ILE A 15 -23.16 -6.99 5.08
CA ILE A 15 -22.82 -7.01 3.64
C ILE A 15 -21.60 -6.12 3.34
N ILE A 16 -21.51 -4.93 3.93
CA ILE A 16 -20.49 -3.92 3.59
C ILE A 16 -19.18 -4.11 4.34
N PHE A 17 -19.24 -4.65 5.57
CA PHE A 17 -18.06 -4.86 6.42
C PHE A 17 -17.71 -6.34 6.60
N GLY A 18 -18.61 -7.27 6.26
CA GLY A 18 -18.44 -8.71 6.37
C GLY A 18 -17.98 -9.33 5.06
N THR A 19 -16.81 -9.98 5.06
CA THR A 19 -16.20 -10.63 3.88
C THR A 19 -16.65 -12.07 3.67
N HIS A 20 -17.40 -12.65 4.61
CA HIS A 20 -17.78 -14.07 4.59
C HIS A 20 -19.08 -14.34 3.81
N THR A 21 -19.89 -13.33 3.50
CA THR A 21 -21.15 -13.50 2.79
C THR A 21 -20.98 -13.38 1.27
N THR A 22 -21.71 -14.18 0.49
CA THR A 22 -21.72 -14.10 -0.97
C THR A 22 -22.09 -12.69 -1.45
N ALA A 23 -23.06 -12.05 -0.80
CA ALA A 23 -23.49 -10.69 -1.11
C ALA A 23 -22.38 -9.65 -0.82
N GLY A 24 -21.62 -9.82 0.27
CA GLY A 24 -20.47 -8.98 0.58
C GLY A 24 -19.37 -9.10 -0.48
N LYS A 25 -19.02 -10.34 -0.88
CA LYS A 25 -18.02 -10.57 -1.93
C LYS A 25 -18.41 -9.91 -3.27
N VAL A 26 -19.68 -10.03 -3.67
CA VAL A 26 -20.19 -9.39 -4.89
C VAL A 26 -20.11 -7.88 -4.77
N PHE A 27 -20.49 -7.30 -3.64
CA PHE A 27 -20.37 -5.86 -3.38
C PHE A 27 -18.91 -5.39 -3.49
N ASP A 28 -17.98 -6.09 -2.85
CA ASP A 28 -16.55 -5.78 -2.89
C ASP A 28 -16.01 -5.83 -4.33
N ILE A 29 -16.34 -6.88 -5.09
CA ILE A 29 -15.94 -6.99 -6.51
C ILE A 29 -16.52 -5.83 -7.33
N CYS A 30 -17.78 -5.46 -7.14
CA CYS A 30 -18.41 -4.34 -7.84
C CYS A 30 -17.68 -3.02 -7.54
N VAL A 31 -17.32 -2.78 -6.27
CA VAL A 31 -16.58 -1.57 -5.89
C VAL A 31 -15.15 -1.59 -6.45
N ILE A 32 -14.44 -2.71 -6.41
CA ILE A 32 -13.12 -2.87 -7.02
C ILE A 32 -13.18 -2.55 -8.53
N VAL A 33 -14.13 -3.15 -9.24
CA VAL A 33 -14.32 -2.89 -10.69
C VAL A 33 -14.62 -1.41 -10.94
N ALA A 34 -15.50 -0.79 -10.12
CA ALA A 34 -15.79 0.63 -10.26
C ALA A 34 -14.56 1.52 -10.03
N ILE A 35 -13.70 1.19 -9.05
CA ILE A 35 -12.44 1.90 -8.81
C ILE A 35 -11.52 1.76 -10.03
N LEU A 36 -11.30 0.54 -10.54
CA LEU A 36 -10.44 0.30 -11.70
C LEU A 36 -10.94 1.00 -12.95
N LEU A 37 -12.26 0.97 -13.22
CA LEU A 37 -12.86 1.69 -14.34
C LEU A 37 -12.71 3.21 -14.17
N SER A 38 -12.90 3.75 -12.96
CA SER A 38 -12.71 5.19 -12.72
C SER A 38 -11.26 5.63 -12.93
N LEU A 39 -10.29 4.76 -12.59
CA LEU A 39 -8.88 5.01 -12.87
C LEU A 39 -8.58 4.93 -14.37
N LEU A 40 -9.15 3.95 -15.07
CA LEU A 40 -9.00 3.85 -16.53
C LEU A 40 -9.52 5.11 -17.23
N VAL A 41 -10.69 5.61 -16.83
CA VAL A 41 -11.25 6.87 -17.34
C VAL A 41 -10.30 8.04 -17.06
N LEU A 42 -9.74 8.13 -15.86
CA LEU A 42 -8.76 9.17 -15.52
C LEU A 42 -7.50 9.09 -16.39
N LEU A 43 -6.99 7.88 -16.63
CA LEU A 43 -5.81 7.67 -17.48
C LEU A 43 -6.10 8.05 -18.93
N LEU A 44 -7.25 7.67 -19.46
CA LEU A 44 -7.66 8.04 -20.84
C LEU A 44 -7.89 9.54 -20.97
N ASP A 45 -8.50 10.21 -19.98
CA ASP A 45 -8.68 11.67 -19.95
C ASP A 45 -7.34 12.41 -19.89
N SER A 46 -6.27 11.80 -19.38
CA SER A 46 -4.92 12.39 -19.37
C SER A 46 -4.27 12.48 -20.77
N VAL A 47 -4.72 11.65 -21.72
CA VAL A 47 -4.20 11.62 -23.08
C VAL A 47 -4.88 12.69 -23.93
N SER A 48 -4.15 13.73 -24.31
CA SER A 48 -4.70 14.94 -24.95
C SER A 48 -5.46 14.69 -26.26
N SER A 49 -5.09 13.67 -27.04
CA SER A 49 -5.78 13.27 -28.28
C SER A 49 -7.17 12.71 -28.01
N ILE A 50 -7.29 11.85 -26.98
CA ILE A 50 -8.54 11.19 -26.62
C ILE A 50 -9.44 12.12 -25.81
N SER A 51 -8.86 12.89 -24.89
CA SER A 51 -9.58 13.85 -24.03
C SER A 51 -10.32 14.91 -24.84
N ARG A 52 -9.76 15.36 -25.98
CA ARG A 52 -10.43 16.36 -26.85
C ARG A 52 -11.69 15.83 -27.52
N GLU A 53 -11.69 14.58 -27.92
CA GLU A 53 -12.81 13.95 -28.62
C GLU A 53 -13.92 13.51 -27.67
N TRP A 54 -13.56 13.03 -26.48
CA TRP A 54 -14.47 12.40 -25.51
C TRP A 54 -14.63 13.19 -24.21
N SER A 55 -14.30 14.48 -24.17
CA SER A 55 -14.32 15.32 -22.99
C SER A 55 -15.63 15.25 -22.20
N ASP A 56 -16.77 15.42 -22.88
CA ASP A 56 -18.09 15.44 -22.25
C ASP A 56 -18.43 14.05 -21.65
N THR A 57 -18.04 12.98 -22.32
CA THR A 57 -18.24 11.60 -21.85
C THR A 57 -17.40 11.34 -20.59
N PHE A 58 -16.14 11.77 -20.59
CA PHE A 58 -15.28 11.61 -19.42
C PHE A 58 -15.78 12.41 -18.23
N HIS A 59 -16.25 13.63 -18.43
CA HIS A 59 -16.87 14.42 -17.37
C HIS A 59 -18.13 13.75 -16.81
N PHE A 60 -19.01 13.22 -17.67
CA PHE A 60 -20.21 12.51 -17.26
C PHE A 60 -19.87 11.25 -16.42
N LEU A 61 -18.92 10.42 -16.90
CA LEU A 61 -18.46 9.24 -16.19
C LEU A 61 -17.82 9.60 -14.84
N GLU A 62 -17.04 10.67 -14.82
CA GLU A 62 -16.40 11.18 -13.60
C GLU A 62 -17.42 11.56 -12.51
N TYR A 63 -18.45 12.31 -12.88
CA TYR A 63 -19.53 12.64 -11.95
C TYR A 63 -20.31 11.39 -11.51
N GLY A 64 -20.52 10.44 -12.42
CA GLY A 64 -21.15 9.15 -12.12
C GLY A 64 -20.36 8.35 -11.08
N PHE A 65 -19.04 8.19 -11.27
CA PHE A 65 -18.20 7.50 -10.30
C PHE A 65 -18.12 8.26 -8.96
N THR A 66 -18.02 9.59 -8.99
CA THR A 66 -18.01 10.39 -7.75
C THR A 66 -19.32 10.23 -7.00
N GLY A 67 -20.47 10.25 -7.68
CA GLY A 67 -21.78 9.99 -7.08
C GLY A 67 -21.85 8.59 -6.46
N LEU A 68 -21.39 7.56 -7.18
CA LEU A 68 -21.34 6.18 -6.71
C LEU A 68 -20.50 6.07 -5.41
N PHE A 69 -19.28 6.62 -5.40
CA PHE A 69 -18.41 6.58 -4.22
C PHE A 69 -18.94 7.44 -3.07
N THR A 70 -19.65 8.50 -3.35
CA THR A 70 -20.34 9.31 -2.33
C THR A 70 -21.45 8.51 -1.66
N ILE A 71 -22.28 7.83 -2.44
CA ILE A 71 -23.35 6.96 -1.93
C ILE A 71 -22.75 5.83 -1.08
N GLU A 72 -21.70 5.19 -1.58
CA GLU A 72 -20.94 4.15 -0.87
C GLU A 72 -20.45 4.65 0.50
N TYR A 73 -19.80 5.82 0.54
CA TYR A 73 -19.31 6.43 1.77
C TYR A 73 -20.44 6.75 2.76
N LEU A 74 -21.54 7.33 2.27
CA LEU A 74 -22.70 7.65 3.10
C LEU A 74 -23.35 6.40 3.69
N ILE A 75 -23.46 5.32 2.91
CA ILE A 75 -24.02 4.05 3.40
C ILE A 75 -23.08 3.47 4.48
N ARG A 76 -21.77 3.50 4.29
CA ARG A 76 -20.80 3.07 5.30
C ARG A 76 -20.90 3.88 6.59
N LEU A 77 -21.02 5.18 6.46
CA LEU A 77 -21.18 6.07 7.60
C LEU A 77 -22.49 5.77 8.37
N TRP A 78 -23.59 5.54 7.63
CA TRP A 78 -24.87 5.20 8.22
C TRP A 78 -24.90 3.84 8.91
N CYS A 79 -24.23 2.82 8.32
CA CYS A 79 -24.17 1.47 8.89
C CYS A 79 -23.22 1.37 10.08
N SER A 80 -22.20 2.21 10.15
CA SER A 80 -21.18 2.14 11.21
C SER A 80 -21.80 2.34 12.60
N PRO A 81 -21.41 1.54 13.61
CA PRO A 81 -21.85 1.73 15.00
C PRO A 81 -21.40 3.09 15.58
N LYS A 82 -20.24 3.60 15.15
CA LYS A 82 -19.69 4.90 15.55
C LYS A 82 -19.29 5.71 14.31
N PRO A 83 -20.22 6.47 13.69
CA PRO A 83 -19.98 7.18 12.43
C PRO A 83 -18.77 8.14 12.49
N THR A 84 -18.62 8.88 13.58
CA THR A 84 -17.52 9.83 13.77
C THR A 84 -16.16 9.14 13.90
N ALA A 85 -16.09 7.97 14.52
CA ALA A 85 -14.89 7.17 14.61
C ALA A 85 -14.51 6.60 13.23
N TYR A 86 -15.51 6.15 12.45
CA TYR A 86 -15.30 5.71 11.07
C TYR A 86 -14.78 6.84 10.17
N ALA A 87 -15.41 8.02 10.21
CA ALA A 87 -14.99 9.17 9.42
C ALA A 87 -13.53 9.60 9.69
N LYS A 88 -13.06 9.46 10.94
CA LYS A 88 -11.69 9.75 11.36
C LYS A 88 -10.74 8.57 11.17
N SER A 89 -11.24 7.38 10.83
CA SER A 89 -10.40 6.21 10.57
C SER A 89 -9.62 6.36 9.27
N PHE A 90 -8.53 5.60 9.14
CA PHE A 90 -7.73 5.56 7.91
C PHE A 90 -8.58 5.31 6.66
N TYR A 91 -9.51 4.36 6.72
CA TYR A 91 -10.40 4.04 5.59
C TYR A 91 -11.43 5.13 5.31
N GLY A 92 -11.98 5.77 6.35
CA GLY A 92 -12.93 6.89 6.20
C GLY A 92 -12.26 8.11 5.56
N VAL A 93 -11.02 8.42 5.94
CA VAL A 93 -10.24 9.50 5.32
C VAL A 93 -9.96 9.21 3.84
N ILE A 94 -9.60 7.97 3.50
CA ILE A 94 -9.40 7.56 2.09
C ILE A 94 -10.69 7.73 1.28
N ASP A 95 -11.85 7.34 1.83
CA ASP A 95 -13.14 7.51 1.15
C ASP A 95 -13.42 8.98 0.85
N VAL A 96 -13.16 9.88 1.80
CA VAL A 96 -13.30 11.33 1.60
C VAL A 96 -12.30 11.85 0.56
N LEU A 97 -11.03 11.47 0.64
CA LEU A 97 -10.01 11.88 -0.31
C LEU A 97 -10.33 11.43 -1.75
N ALA A 98 -11.02 10.31 -1.92
CA ALA A 98 -11.41 9.80 -3.23
C ALA A 98 -12.49 10.65 -3.92
N ILE A 99 -13.35 11.32 -3.17
CA ILE A 99 -14.46 12.12 -3.69
C ILE A 99 -14.18 13.63 -3.65
N LEU A 100 -13.36 14.09 -2.70
CA LEU A 100 -13.06 15.50 -2.43
C LEU A 100 -12.62 16.28 -3.68
N PRO A 101 -11.70 15.77 -4.53
CA PRO A 101 -11.20 16.53 -5.69
C PRO A 101 -12.30 16.97 -6.64
N THR A 102 -13.30 16.11 -6.89
CA THR A 102 -14.40 16.46 -7.81
C THR A 102 -15.30 17.53 -7.20
N TYR A 103 -15.60 17.48 -5.90
CA TYR A 103 -16.37 18.54 -5.24
C TYR A 103 -15.61 19.87 -5.20
N LEU A 104 -14.27 19.85 -4.98
CA LEU A 104 -13.47 21.05 -5.02
C LEU A 104 -13.49 21.72 -6.42
N THR A 105 -13.47 20.93 -7.50
CA THR A 105 -13.55 21.48 -8.86
C THR A 105 -14.92 22.11 -9.16
N ILE A 106 -15.99 21.64 -8.53
CA ILE A 106 -17.34 22.22 -8.66
C ILE A 106 -17.44 23.53 -7.88
N ILE A 107 -16.88 23.58 -6.66
CA ILE A 107 -16.98 24.76 -5.77
C ILE A 107 -16.08 25.91 -6.25
N PHE A 108 -14.92 25.60 -6.83
CA PHE A 108 -13.93 26.58 -7.28
C PHE A 108 -13.71 26.57 -8.80
N PRO A 109 -14.72 26.96 -9.61
CA PRO A 109 -14.61 26.93 -11.07
C PRO A 109 -13.76 28.06 -11.67
N SER A 110 -13.19 28.96 -10.84
CA SER A 110 -12.56 30.21 -11.29
C SER A 110 -11.34 30.00 -12.16
N ALA A 111 -11.32 30.61 -13.33
CA ALA A 111 -10.24 30.57 -14.32
C ALA A 111 -8.87 31.05 -13.79
N SER A 112 -8.84 31.87 -12.74
CA SER A 112 -7.61 32.41 -12.11
C SER A 112 -6.71 31.33 -11.48
N PHE A 113 -7.22 30.10 -11.24
CA PHE A 113 -6.50 29.00 -10.60
C PHE A 113 -6.36 27.76 -11.50
N MET A 114 -6.18 27.96 -12.80
CA MET A 114 -6.07 26.85 -13.79
C MET A 114 -5.06 25.77 -13.37
N THR A 115 -3.92 26.17 -12.81
CA THR A 115 -2.90 25.23 -12.33
C THR A 115 -3.38 24.44 -11.11
N VAL A 116 -4.07 25.11 -10.17
CA VAL A 116 -4.62 24.45 -8.97
C VAL A 116 -5.72 23.48 -9.33
N ILE A 117 -6.62 23.85 -10.25
CA ILE A 117 -7.67 22.97 -10.76
C ILE A 117 -7.07 21.72 -11.41
N ARG A 118 -5.97 21.88 -12.17
CA ARG A 118 -5.25 20.75 -12.77
C ARG A 118 -4.66 19.83 -11.72
N LEU A 119 -4.03 20.37 -10.66
CA LEU A 119 -3.51 19.59 -9.53
C LEU A 119 -4.63 18.84 -8.78
N ILE A 120 -5.73 19.54 -8.49
CA ILE A 120 -6.90 18.91 -7.83
C ILE A 120 -7.44 17.75 -8.69
N ARG A 121 -7.46 17.91 -10.01
CA ARG A 121 -7.88 16.84 -10.92
C ARG A 121 -6.98 15.60 -10.81
N VAL A 122 -5.65 15.79 -10.74
CA VAL A 122 -4.68 14.69 -10.58
C VAL A 122 -4.87 13.97 -9.24
N LEU A 123 -5.30 14.66 -8.17
CA LEU A 123 -5.54 14.04 -6.86
C LEU A 123 -6.64 12.96 -6.89
N ARG A 124 -7.46 12.89 -7.95
CA ARG A 124 -8.45 11.82 -8.14
C ARG A 124 -7.80 10.42 -8.19
N ILE A 125 -6.49 10.33 -8.51
CA ILE A 125 -5.73 9.07 -8.47
C ILE A 125 -5.76 8.41 -7.08
N PHE A 126 -5.96 9.17 -6.01
CA PHE A 126 -6.06 8.61 -4.65
C PHE A 126 -7.25 7.67 -4.44
N ARG A 127 -8.18 7.58 -5.42
CA ARG A 127 -9.22 6.54 -5.42
C ARG A 127 -8.62 5.14 -5.39
N ILE A 128 -7.41 4.93 -5.92
CA ILE A 128 -6.70 3.65 -5.87
C ILE A 128 -6.48 3.18 -4.42
N LEU A 129 -6.31 4.11 -3.48
CA LEU A 129 -6.11 3.78 -2.07
C LEU A 129 -7.31 3.06 -1.45
N LYS A 130 -8.51 3.18 -2.04
CA LYS A 130 -9.69 2.41 -1.61
C LYS A 130 -9.48 0.91 -1.76
N LEU A 131 -8.60 0.46 -2.69
CA LEU A 131 -8.27 -0.95 -2.86
C LEU A 131 -7.57 -1.55 -1.63
N VAL A 132 -6.87 -0.74 -0.83
CA VAL A 132 -6.16 -1.20 0.38
C VAL A 132 -7.10 -1.92 1.35
N ARG A 133 -8.38 -1.53 1.38
CA ARG A 133 -9.40 -2.19 2.22
C ARG A 133 -9.65 -3.65 1.84
N TYR A 134 -9.52 -3.98 0.56
CA TYR A 134 -9.82 -5.31 0.02
C TYR A 134 -8.62 -6.27 0.06
N LEU A 135 -7.46 -5.77 0.48
CA LEU A 135 -6.24 -6.56 0.66
C LEU A 135 -6.23 -7.18 2.08
N GLN A 136 -7.16 -8.09 2.35
CA GLN A 136 -7.35 -8.66 3.71
C GLN A 136 -6.16 -9.48 4.20
N ASP A 137 -5.45 -10.17 3.31
CA ASP A 137 -4.25 -10.94 3.64
C ASP A 137 -3.01 -10.06 3.87
N SER A 138 -3.12 -8.75 3.61
CA SER A 138 -2.02 -7.81 3.85
C SER A 138 -1.72 -7.59 5.34
N ASN A 139 -2.59 -8.03 6.25
CA ASN A 139 -2.37 -7.86 7.68
C ASN A 139 -1.10 -8.59 8.16
N ILE A 140 -0.80 -9.77 7.62
CA ILE A 140 0.43 -10.51 7.96
C ILE A 140 1.65 -9.74 7.46
N LEU A 141 1.64 -9.31 6.19
CA LEU A 141 2.73 -8.54 5.60
C LEU A 141 2.90 -7.18 6.32
N LEU A 142 1.81 -6.48 6.58
CA LEU A 142 1.84 -5.19 7.28
C LEU A 142 2.36 -5.33 8.72
N ARG A 143 1.92 -6.35 9.46
CA ARG A 143 2.45 -6.66 10.80
C ARG A 143 3.94 -6.97 10.75
N SER A 144 4.39 -7.82 9.83
CA SER A 144 5.81 -8.14 9.65
C SER A 144 6.64 -6.88 9.35
N LEU A 145 6.15 -5.98 8.48
CA LEU A 145 6.79 -4.70 8.19
C LEU A 145 6.83 -3.79 9.41
N LEU A 146 5.74 -3.70 10.18
CA LEU A 146 5.68 -2.89 11.40
C LEU A 146 6.62 -3.42 12.49
N MET A 147 6.74 -4.73 12.63
CA MET A 147 7.71 -5.37 13.54
C MET A 147 9.14 -5.07 13.11
N SER A 148 9.40 -5.06 11.82
CA SER A 148 10.73 -4.79 11.23
C SER A 148 11.04 -3.30 11.06
N ARG A 149 10.12 -2.38 11.37
CA ARG A 149 10.25 -0.93 11.07
C ARG A 149 11.58 -0.33 11.52
N ARG A 150 12.11 -0.74 12.68
CA ARG A 150 13.40 -0.25 13.21
C ARG A 150 14.57 -0.72 12.35
N LYS A 151 14.55 -1.99 11.93
CA LYS A 151 15.59 -2.58 11.07
C LYS A 151 15.57 -1.92 9.69
N ILE A 152 14.36 -1.72 9.15
CA ILE A 152 14.13 -1.05 7.86
C ILE A 152 14.61 0.41 7.92
N PHE A 153 14.28 1.14 9.00
CA PHE A 153 14.71 2.53 9.17
C PHE A 153 16.24 2.65 9.24
N ILE A 154 16.90 1.78 10.01
CA ILE A 154 18.38 1.74 10.11
C ILE A 154 19.00 1.47 8.74
N PHE A 155 18.44 0.51 8.00
CA PHE A 155 18.89 0.18 6.66
C PHE A 155 18.77 1.38 5.70
N PHE A 156 17.58 2.01 5.60
CA PHE A 156 17.41 3.16 4.74
C PHE A 156 18.27 4.36 5.15
N SER A 157 18.48 4.55 6.45
CA SER A 157 19.41 5.59 6.94
C SER A 157 20.84 5.33 6.49
N ALA A 158 21.30 4.08 6.56
CA ALA A 158 22.63 3.71 6.08
C ALA A 158 22.77 3.94 4.58
N VAL A 159 21.76 3.54 3.78
CA VAL A 159 21.75 3.80 2.33
C VAL A 159 21.75 5.30 2.04
N ALA A 160 20.96 6.10 2.76
CA ALA A 160 20.93 7.55 2.59
C ALA A 160 22.29 8.21 2.87
N ILE A 161 23.00 7.74 3.89
CA ILE A 161 24.37 8.18 4.19
C ILE A 161 25.31 7.80 3.04
N LEU A 162 25.25 6.56 2.57
CA LEU A 162 26.12 6.08 1.48
C LEU A 162 25.90 6.86 0.18
N VAL A 163 24.65 7.06 -0.24
CA VAL A 163 24.37 7.83 -1.47
C VAL A 163 24.81 9.29 -1.34
N THR A 164 24.72 9.85 -0.13
CA THR A 164 25.19 11.21 0.14
C THR A 164 26.71 11.28 0.04
N ILE A 165 27.45 10.32 0.63
CA ILE A 165 28.91 10.27 0.56
C ILE A 165 29.39 10.09 -0.88
N PHE A 166 28.87 9.09 -1.60
CA PHE A 166 29.27 8.84 -2.99
C PHE A 166 28.84 9.97 -3.93
N GLY A 167 27.65 10.56 -3.72
CA GLY A 167 27.22 11.74 -4.45
C GLY A 167 28.15 12.93 -4.24
N ALA A 168 28.53 13.22 -2.98
CA ALA A 168 29.46 14.31 -2.67
C ALA A 168 30.87 14.05 -3.24
N LEU A 169 31.35 12.80 -3.19
CA LEU A 169 32.64 12.43 -3.81
C LEU A 169 32.62 12.68 -5.32
N LEU A 170 31.58 12.24 -6.01
CA LEU A 170 31.48 12.46 -7.46
C LEU A 170 31.31 13.93 -7.84
N TYR A 171 30.59 14.71 -7.02
CA TYR A 171 30.52 16.15 -7.23
C TYR A 171 31.91 16.81 -7.23
N VAL A 172 32.79 16.39 -6.29
CA VAL A 172 34.16 16.94 -6.19
C VAL A 172 35.05 16.42 -7.31
N ILE A 173 34.95 15.13 -7.69
CA ILE A 173 35.83 14.50 -8.68
C ILE A 173 35.45 14.89 -10.10
N GLU A 174 34.19 14.87 -10.46
CA GLU A 174 33.70 15.12 -11.82
C GLU A 174 33.43 16.62 -12.07
N GLY A 175 32.81 17.28 -11.10
CA GLY A 175 32.49 18.68 -11.19
C GLY A 175 31.43 19.06 -12.24
N PRO A 176 31.15 20.37 -12.39
CA PRO A 176 30.14 20.87 -13.34
C PRO A 176 30.48 20.58 -14.81
N GLU A 177 31.77 20.44 -15.16
CA GLU A 177 32.22 20.19 -16.53
C GLU A 177 31.74 18.86 -17.09
N HIS A 178 31.53 17.86 -16.21
CA HIS A 178 31.01 16.55 -16.59
C HIS A 178 29.55 16.33 -16.18
N GLY A 179 28.81 17.44 -15.91
CA GLY A 179 27.38 17.39 -15.62
C GLY A 179 27.03 17.24 -14.13
N PHE A 180 28.02 17.06 -13.23
CA PHE A 180 27.78 17.00 -11.78
C PHE A 180 27.75 18.42 -11.18
N THR A 181 26.70 19.18 -11.51
CA THR A 181 26.60 20.62 -11.24
C THR A 181 26.29 20.95 -9.78
N SER A 182 25.78 19.98 -9.00
CA SER A 182 25.46 20.17 -7.59
C SER A 182 25.49 18.86 -6.81
N ILE A 183 25.67 18.92 -5.48
CA ILE A 183 25.59 17.76 -4.62
C ILE A 183 24.25 17.03 -4.73
N PRO A 184 23.07 17.68 -4.71
CA PRO A 184 21.80 17.00 -4.91
C PRO A 184 21.70 16.22 -6.23
N GLN A 185 22.24 16.76 -7.33
CA GLN A 185 22.25 16.07 -8.62
C GLN A 185 23.18 14.87 -8.60
N SER A 186 24.30 14.95 -7.92
CA SER A 186 25.23 13.85 -7.74
C SER A 186 24.64 12.76 -6.84
N ILE A 187 23.88 13.13 -5.80
CA ILE A 187 23.11 12.18 -4.98
C ILE A 187 22.03 11.49 -5.82
N TYR A 188 21.33 12.21 -6.70
CA TYR A 188 20.39 11.62 -7.64
C TYR A 188 21.06 10.53 -8.48
N TRP A 189 22.24 10.81 -9.06
CA TRP A 189 23.01 9.81 -9.79
C TRP A 189 23.33 8.59 -8.91
N ALA A 190 23.78 8.80 -7.67
CA ALA A 190 24.12 7.71 -6.76
C ALA A 190 22.89 6.86 -6.43
N ILE A 191 21.72 7.48 -6.23
CA ILE A 191 20.45 6.76 -6.01
C ILE A 191 20.10 5.92 -7.24
N VAL A 192 20.09 6.52 -8.44
CA VAL A 192 19.76 5.85 -9.71
C VAL A 192 20.69 4.67 -9.96
N THR A 193 21.96 4.80 -9.59
CA THR A 193 22.98 3.75 -9.76
C THR A 193 22.81 2.63 -8.74
N ILE A 194 22.70 2.94 -7.44
CA ILE A 194 22.56 1.96 -6.37
C ILE A 194 21.24 1.17 -6.49
N THR A 195 20.18 1.82 -6.93
CA THR A 195 18.89 1.15 -7.16
C THR A 195 18.85 0.34 -8.47
N THR A 196 19.94 0.31 -9.21
CA THR A 196 20.09 -0.41 -10.50
C THR A 196 19.16 0.09 -11.62
N VAL A 197 18.62 1.32 -11.52
CA VAL A 197 17.79 1.93 -12.56
C VAL A 197 18.64 2.34 -13.76
N GLY A 198 19.72 3.11 -13.54
CA GLY A 198 20.74 3.42 -14.55
C GLY A 198 20.23 4.17 -15.78
N TYR A 199 19.56 5.31 -15.62
CA TYR A 199 19.05 6.11 -16.75
C TYR A 199 20.12 6.51 -17.76
N GLY A 200 21.39 6.65 -17.33
CA GLY A 200 22.48 7.05 -18.20
C GLY A 200 22.50 8.52 -18.60
N ASP A 201 21.63 9.34 -18.01
CA ASP A 201 21.54 10.79 -18.21
C ASP A 201 22.72 11.54 -17.58
N LEU A 202 23.35 10.95 -16.57
CA LEU A 202 24.53 11.44 -15.88
C LEU A 202 25.49 10.26 -15.64
N VAL A 203 26.71 10.37 -16.13
CA VAL A 203 27.72 9.32 -16.01
C VAL A 203 29.12 9.92 -15.76
N PRO A 204 29.93 9.31 -14.85
CA PRO A 204 31.30 9.75 -14.59
C PRO A 204 32.18 9.62 -15.85
N GLN A 205 32.95 10.66 -16.13
CA GLN A 205 33.85 10.72 -17.30
C GLN A 205 35.29 10.46 -16.92
N THR A 206 35.74 10.91 -15.74
CA THR A 206 37.11 10.79 -15.28
C THR A 206 37.49 9.35 -14.86
N GLY A 207 38.73 9.01 -14.88
CA GLY A 207 39.21 7.70 -14.42
C GLY A 207 38.88 7.44 -12.94
N LEU A 208 39.08 8.44 -12.08
CA LEU A 208 38.75 8.35 -10.65
C LEU A 208 37.24 8.24 -10.43
N GLY A 209 36.42 9.05 -11.14
CA GLY A 209 34.97 8.96 -11.05
C GLY A 209 34.44 7.60 -11.47
N LYS A 210 35.00 7.02 -12.56
CA LYS A 210 34.66 5.65 -12.98
C LYS A 210 35.02 4.59 -11.93
N ALA A 211 36.13 4.75 -11.24
CA ALA A 211 36.52 3.85 -10.16
C ALA A 211 35.56 3.94 -8.96
N VAL A 212 35.21 5.15 -8.55
CA VAL A 212 34.18 5.38 -7.50
C VAL A 212 32.84 4.82 -7.92
N ALA A 213 32.44 5.01 -9.18
CA ALA A 213 31.21 4.46 -9.71
C ALA A 213 31.19 2.92 -9.66
N ALA A 214 32.27 2.26 -10.03
CA ALA A 214 32.37 0.81 -9.96
C ALA A 214 32.19 0.29 -8.52
N ILE A 215 32.84 0.94 -7.54
CA ILE A 215 32.69 0.60 -6.12
C ILE A 215 31.21 0.82 -5.69
N THR A 216 30.59 1.95 -6.09
CA THR A 216 29.20 2.26 -5.77
C THR A 216 28.25 1.20 -6.33
N MET A 217 28.48 0.72 -7.56
CA MET A 217 27.66 -0.32 -8.19
C MET A 217 27.79 -1.66 -7.48
N LEU A 218 29.01 -2.07 -7.09
CA LEU A 218 29.22 -3.32 -6.34
C LEU A 218 28.55 -3.28 -4.97
N LEU A 219 28.66 -2.16 -4.26
CA LEU A 219 27.97 -1.95 -2.98
C LEU A 219 26.45 -1.95 -3.17
N GLY A 220 25.93 -1.29 -4.22
CA GLY A 220 24.51 -1.25 -4.54
C GLY A 220 23.91 -2.64 -4.71
N TYR A 221 24.60 -3.53 -5.43
CA TYR A 221 24.15 -4.90 -5.58
C TYR A 221 24.04 -5.64 -4.23
N SER A 222 25.03 -5.46 -3.34
CA SER A 222 25.03 -6.06 -2.00
C SER A 222 23.93 -5.48 -1.10
N ILE A 223 23.64 -4.20 -1.23
CA ILE A 223 22.62 -3.48 -0.46
C ILE A 223 21.21 -4.03 -0.73
N LEU A 224 20.90 -4.42 -1.97
CA LEU A 224 19.57 -4.94 -2.33
C LEU A 224 19.22 -6.26 -1.63
N ALA A 225 20.21 -7.04 -1.23
CA ALA A 225 20.00 -8.31 -0.54
C ALA A 225 19.46 -8.14 0.91
N VAL A 226 19.79 -7.02 1.57
CA VAL A 226 19.46 -6.80 2.99
C VAL A 226 17.95 -6.68 3.26
N PRO A 227 17.18 -5.82 2.56
CA PRO A 227 15.74 -5.73 2.77
C PRO A 227 15.02 -7.05 2.50
N THR A 228 15.44 -7.74 1.43
CA THR A 228 14.85 -9.04 1.08
C THR A 228 15.09 -10.06 2.20
N GLY A 229 16.30 -10.12 2.74
CA GLY A 229 16.64 -10.99 3.86
C GLY A 229 15.86 -10.67 5.14
N ILE A 230 15.70 -9.38 5.46
CA ILE A 230 14.93 -8.94 6.63
C ILE A 230 13.45 -9.37 6.48
N ILE A 231 12.82 -9.08 5.34
CA ILE A 231 11.42 -9.40 5.10
C ILE A 231 11.20 -10.92 5.14
N THR A 232 12.07 -11.68 4.49
CA THR A 232 11.98 -13.16 4.48
C THR A 232 12.13 -13.75 5.89
N ALA A 233 13.06 -13.24 6.69
CA ALA A 233 13.27 -13.72 8.06
C ALA A 233 12.05 -13.43 8.95
N GLU A 234 11.48 -12.23 8.89
CA GLU A 234 10.30 -11.85 9.67
C GLU A 234 9.06 -12.63 9.23
N LEU A 235 8.87 -12.80 7.93
CA LEU A 235 7.75 -13.59 7.41
C LEU A 235 7.86 -15.05 7.86
N SER A 236 9.05 -15.64 7.79
CA SER A 236 9.30 -16.99 8.30
C SER A 236 9.06 -17.11 9.81
N GLN A 237 9.40 -16.08 10.58
CA GLN A 237 9.17 -16.04 12.02
C GLN A 237 7.67 -15.95 12.33
N GLU A 238 6.92 -15.12 11.62
CA GLU A 238 5.47 -15.00 11.80
C GLU A 238 4.76 -16.31 11.46
N MET A 239 5.11 -16.93 10.34
CA MET A 239 4.59 -18.25 9.98
C MET A 239 4.91 -19.34 11.01
N ASN A 240 6.09 -19.30 11.64
CA ASN A 240 6.47 -20.24 12.68
C ASN A 240 5.83 -19.93 14.05
N SER A 241 5.42 -18.68 14.33
CA SER A 241 4.74 -18.33 15.58
C SER A 241 3.39 -19.03 15.69
N HIS A 242 2.68 -19.20 14.59
CA HIS A 242 1.45 -19.99 14.55
C HIS A 242 1.65 -21.47 14.90
N LYS A 243 2.83 -22.03 14.59
CA LYS A 243 3.18 -23.41 14.97
C LYS A 243 3.40 -23.59 16.47
N SER A 244 3.81 -22.54 17.19
CA SER A 244 4.10 -22.61 18.63
C SER A 244 2.86 -22.64 19.51
N LEU A 245 1.68 -22.28 18.98
CA LEU A 245 0.43 -22.16 19.75
C LEU A 245 -0.21 -23.54 20.05
N VAL A 246 0.07 -24.56 19.23
CA VAL A 246 -0.50 -25.89 19.44
C VAL A 246 0.26 -26.66 20.52
N LYS A 247 -0.32 -26.76 21.73
CA LYS A 247 0.23 -27.53 22.85
C LYS A 247 -0.38 -28.92 22.90
N CYS A 248 0.46 -29.94 23.16
CA CYS A 248 0.00 -31.27 23.36
C CYS A 248 -0.66 -31.43 24.76
N PRO A 249 -1.90 -31.94 24.86
CA PRO A 249 -2.57 -32.12 26.15
C PRO A 249 -1.90 -33.16 27.04
N ASN A 250 -1.13 -34.10 26.48
CA ASN A 250 -0.49 -35.17 27.22
C ASN A 250 0.93 -34.80 27.71
N CYS A 251 1.82 -34.31 26.81
CA CYS A 251 3.20 -34.03 27.18
C CYS A 251 3.50 -32.52 27.33
N MET A 252 2.51 -31.65 27.16
CA MET A 252 2.57 -30.16 27.30
C MET A 252 3.59 -29.47 26.39
N LYS A 253 4.23 -30.18 25.46
CA LYS A 253 5.16 -29.59 24.50
C LYS A 253 4.39 -28.87 23.38
N SER A 254 4.89 -27.71 22.98
CA SER A 254 4.38 -26.88 21.89
C SER A 254 5.20 -27.06 20.61
N GLY A 255 4.84 -26.32 19.55
CA GLY A 255 5.59 -26.30 18.29
C GLY A 255 5.12 -27.33 17.26
N HIS A 256 3.86 -27.74 17.34
CA HIS A 256 3.22 -28.59 16.32
C HIS A 256 2.71 -27.73 15.16
N ASP A 257 2.69 -28.30 13.96
CA ASP A 257 2.07 -27.66 12.81
C ASP A 257 0.54 -27.53 13.04
N PRO A 258 -0.12 -26.48 12.53
CA PRO A 258 -1.55 -26.26 12.75
C PRO A 258 -2.45 -27.41 12.28
N ASP A 259 -2.01 -28.14 11.27
CA ASP A 259 -2.68 -29.29 10.67
C ASP A 259 -2.30 -30.64 11.28
N SER A 260 -1.42 -30.65 12.31
CA SER A 260 -0.96 -31.90 12.94
C SER A 260 -2.08 -32.59 13.68
N MET A 261 -2.35 -33.85 13.38
CA MET A 261 -3.29 -34.68 14.12
C MET A 261 -2.65 -35.39 15.33
N PHE A 262 -1.33 -35.61 15.32
CA PHE A 262 -0.60 -36.29 16.38
C PHE A 262 0.59 -35.49 16.88
N CYS A 263 0.89 -35.63 18.16
CA CYS A 263 2.04 -34.99 18.78
C CYS A 263 3.35 -35.59 18.26
N LYS A 264 4.22 -34.80 17.69
CA LYS A 264 5.53 -35.24 17.19
C LYS A 264 6.51 -35.69 18.28
N HIS A 265 6.20 -35.46 19.57
CA HIS A 265 7.05 -35.83 20.69
C HIS A 265 6.59 -37.11 21.42
N CYS A 266 5.29 -37.27 21.63
CA CYS A 266 4.77 -38.40 22.40
C CYS A 266 3.74 -39.25 21.63
N GLY A 267 3.40 -38.91 20.39
CA GLY A 267 2.46 -39.66 19.57
C GLY A 267 0.99 -39.58 19.98
N SER A 268 0.65 -38.85 21.05
CA SER A 268 -0.76 -38.69 21.44
C SER A 268 -1.51 -37.82 20.44
N GLU A 269 -2.79 -38.11 20.26
CA GLU A 269 -3.68 -37.35 19.41
C GLU A 269 -3.82 -35.90 19.91
N LEU A 270 -3.75 -34.96 19.01
CA LEU A 270 -3.97 -33.54 19.25
C LEU A 270 -5.44 -33.24 18.92
N ALA A 271 -6.02 -32.18 19.55
CA ALA A 271 -7.38 -31.77 19.22
C ALA A 271 -7.53 -31.49 17.73
N ASP A 272 -8.73 -31.68 17.18
CA ASP A 272 -9.04 -31.47 15.76
C ASP A 272 -8.59 -30.10 15.27
N PRO A 273 -7.88 -29.97 14.11
CA PRO A 273 -7.44 -28.73 13.52
C PRO A 273 -8.57 -27.70 13.39
N ASP A 274 -9.76 -28.12 12.98
CA ASP A 274 -10.92 -27.24 12.78
C ASP A 274 -11.47 -26.66 14.10
N ASN A 275 -11.26 -27.34 15.24
CA ASN A 275 -11.66 -26.86 16.56
C ASN A 275 -10.61 -26.01 17.27
N ARG A 276 -9.37 -25.92 16.74
CA ARG A 276 -8.28 -25.15 17.34
C ARG A 276 -8.33 -23.67 16.98
N VAL A 277 -9.01 -23.32 15.89
CA VAL A 277 -9.06 -21.94 15.35
C VAL A 277 -10.04 -21.05 16.13
N VAL A 278 -10.97 -21.66 16.88
CA VAL A 278 -12.06 -20.93 17.57
C VAL A 278 -11.62 -20.33 18.91
N SER A 279 -10.48 -20.71 19.49
CA SER A 279 -10.07 -20.28 20.83
C SER A 279 -9.04 -19.13 20.84
N ALA A 280 -8.70 -18.55 19.70
CA ALA A 280 -7.73 -17.43 19.60
C ALA A 280 -8.37 -16.03 19.59
N ASP A 281 -9.70 -15.94 19.55
CA ASP A 281 -10.43 -14.66 19.43
C ASP A 281 -11.04 -14.16 20.75
N ASP A 282 -10.72 -14.78 21.90
CA ASP A 282 -11.27 -14.44 23.22
C ASP A 282 -10.23 -13.83 24.21
N GLU A 283 -9.16 -13.14 23.71
CA GLU A 283 -8.32 -12.27 24.57
C GLU A 283 -8.11 -10.87 24.00
#